data_d21cd6676fd577576021168057d1ff6d
#
_entry.id   d21cd6676fd577576021168057d1ff6d
#
_cell.length_a   1.000
_cell.length_b   1.000
_cell.length_c   1.000
_cell.angle_alpha   90.00
_cell.angle_beta   90.00
_cell.angle_gamma   90.00
#
_symmetry.space_group_name_H-M   'P 1'
#
loop_
_entity.id
_entity.type
_entity.pdbx_description
1 polymer ?
#
loop_
_entity_poly.entity_id
_entity_poly.type
_entity_poly.pdbx_seq_one_letter_code
_entity_poly.pdbx_strand_id
1 'polypeptide(L)'
;MKKVEKVVERTKNRYSDEELEEFRQIILNKLEKARNDLKLLTESYTISNDHDISDTSPTFKVLEEGYQVFSKEENSKFAARQSKFIKALENALIRIENKTYGICRVTGKLIPKDRLRIVPHATLSIEAKRVQAVPVAPPPQTNL
;
A
#
# COMPACT_ATOMS: atom_id res chain seq x y z
N MET A 1 -2.45 23.86 35.42
CA MET A 1 -2.53 23.81 33.94
C MET A 1 -1.62 22.78 33.31
N LYS A 2 -0.40 22.58 33.80
CA LYS A 2 0.50 21.51 33.29
C LYS A 2 -0.05 20.11 33.47
N LYS A 3 -0.89 19.85 34.44
CA LYS A 3 -1.52 18.55 34.68
C LYS A 3 -2.59 18.21 33.63
N VAL A 4 -3.25 19.21 33.07
CA VAL A 4 -4.30 19.04 32.06
C VAL A 4 -3.66 18.63 30.73
N GLU A 5 -2.55 19.25 30.35
CA GLU A 5 -1.84 18.88 29.12
C GLU A 5 -1.29 17.45 29.17
N LYS A 6 -0.74 17.05 30.30
CA LYS A 6 -0.28 15.66 30.48
C LYS A 6 -1.42 14.64 30.46
N VAL A 7 -2.57 15.00 30.97
CA VAL A 7 -3.76 14.14 30.94
C VAL A 7 -4.28 14.00 29.52
N VAL A 8 -4.27 15.08 28.73
CA VAL A 8 -4.66 15.05 27.33
C VAL A 8 -3.73 14.16 26.52
N GLU A 9 -2.42 14.24 26.74
CA GLU A 9 -1.45 13.37 26.08
C GLU A 9 -1.64 11.90 26.45
N ARG A 10 -1.96 11.61 27.70
CA ARG A 10 -2.17 10.23 28.18
C ARG A 10 -3.45 9.61 27.65
N THR A 11 -4.44 10.43 27.34
CA THR A 11 -5.73 9.97 26.83
C THR A 11 -5.85 10.03 25.32
N LYS A 12 -4.74 10.34 24.63
CA LYS A 12 -4.71 10.41 23.18
C LYS A 12 -4.77 9.00 22.59
N ASN A 13 -5.99 8.54 22.33
CA ASN A 13 -6.25 7.25 21.72
C ASN A 13 -6.33 7.32 20.19
N ARG A 14 -6.30 8.53 19.64
CA ARG A 14 -6.38 8.77 18.20
C ARG A 14 -5.61 10.05 17.86
N TYR A 15 -5.27 10.21 16.60
CA TYR A 15 -4.69 11.44 16.12
C TYR A 15 -5.74 12.55 16.10
N SER A 16 -5.29 13.79 16.31
CA SER A 16 -6.15 14.96 16.23
C SER A 16 -6.65 15.19 14.80
N ASP A 17 -7.70 15.96 14.66
CA ASP A 17 -8.26 16.29 13.34
C ASP A 17 -7.21 17.00 12.46
N GLU A 18 -6.36 17.84 13.05
CA GLU A 18 -5.27 18.54 12.34
C GLU A 18 -4.22 17.55 11.86
N GLU A 19 -3.82 16.61 12.70
CA GLU A 19 -2.88 15.55 12.34
C GLU A 19 -3.45 14.63 11.26
N LEU A 20 -4.73 14.30 11.36
CA LEU A 20 -5.43 13.51 10.35
C LEU A 20 -5.48 14.22 9.00
N GLU A 21 -5.67 15.54 8.99
CA GLU A 21 -5.66 16.32 7.76
C GLU A 21 -4.27 16.34 7.11
N GLU A 22 -3.21 16.44 7.91
CA GLU A 22 -1.83 16.32 7.43
C GLU A 22 -1.61 14.98 6.72
N PHE A 23 -2.00 13.89 7.35
CA PHE A 23 -1.88 12.55 6.76
C PHE A 23 -2.77 12.38 5.54
N ARG A 24 -3.96 12.97 5.56
CA ARG A 24 -4.86 12.97 4.41
C ARG A 24 -4.20 13.57 3.18
N GLN A 25 -3.52 14.69 3.32
CA GLN A 25 -2.80 15.32 2.21
C GLN A 25 -1.69 14.43 1.69
N ILE A 26 -0.93 13.80 2.57
CA ILE A 26 0.12 12.85 2.19
C ILE A 26 -0.48 11.68 1.39
N ILE A 27 -1.58 11.13 1.87
CA ILE A 27 -2.26 10.01 1.22
C ILE A 27 -2.82 10.41 -0.14
N LEU A 28 -3.45 11.57 -0.24
CA LEU A 28 -4.00 12.07 -1.50
C LEU A 28 -2.91 12.27 -2.55
N ASN A 29 -1.76 12.81 -2.16
CA ASN A 29 -0.63 12.99 -3.06
C ASN A 29 -0.08 11.64 -3.55
N LYS A 30 0.06 10.69 -2.66
CA LYS A 30 0.52 9.34 -3.03
C LYS A 30 -0.50 8.59 -3.88
N LEU A 31 -1.78 8.79 -3.61
CA LEU A 31 -2.86 8.18 -4.36
C LEU A 31 -2.90 8.70 -5.80
N GLU A 32 -2.77 10.00 -5.98
CA GLU A 32 -2.69 10.62 -7.31
C GLU A 32 -1.52 10.06 -8.10
N LYS A 33 -0.34 10.02 -7.49
CA LYS A 33 0.86 9.45 -8.13
C LYS A 33 0.66 7.99 -8.49
N ALA A 34 0.11 7.21 -7.57
CA ALA A 34 -0.14 5.78 -7.78
C ALA A 34 -1.13 5.53 -8.92
N ARG A 35 -2.19 6.33 -9.01
CA ARG A 35 -3.16 6.26 -10.10
C ARG A 35 -2.53 6.62 -11.45
N ASN A 36 -1.69 7.64 -11.46
CA ASN A 36 -0.96 8.02 -12.68
C ASN A 36 0.01 6.92 -13.12
N ASP A 37 0.73 6.34 -12.18
CA ASP A 37 1.64 5.23 -12.48
C ASP A 37 0.88 4.02 -13.04
N LEU A 38 -0.27 3.69 -12.47
CA LEU A 38 -1.11 2.61 -12.96
C LEU A 38 -1.64 2.91 -14.36
N LYS A 39 -2.06 4.14 -14.61
CA LYS A 39 -2.53 4.57 -15.92
C LYS A 39 -1.45 4.42 -16.97
N LEU A 40 -0.22 4.84 -16.67
CA LEU A 40 0.91 4.69 -17.58
C LEU A 40 1.22 3.22 -17.87
N LEU A 41 1.17 2.35 -16.88
CA LEU A 41 1.35 0.91 -17.07
C LEU A 41 0.27 0.33 -17.97
N THR A 42 -0.99 0.73 -17.78
CA THR A 42 -2.12 0.28 -18.57
C THR A 42 -2.04 0.77 -20.01
N GLU A 43 -1.69 2.04 -20.22
CA GLU A 43 -1.51 2.62 -21.54
C GLU A 43 -0.36 1.97 -22.29
N SER A 44 0.76 1.74 -21.63
CA SER A 44 1.90 1.03 -22.19
C SER A 44 1.51 -0.36 -22.69
N TYR A 45 0.70 -1.06 -21.92
CA TYR A 45 0.17 -2.38 -22.28
C TYR A 45 -0.74 -2.29 -23.52
N THR A 46 -1.63 -1.31 -23.56
CA THR A 46 -2.54 -1.07 -24.68
C THR A 46 -1.80 -0.69 -25.95
N ILE A 47 -0.81 0.18 -25.86
CA ILE A 47 0.02 0.61 -26.99
C ILE A 47 0.80 -0.57 -27.58
N SER A 48 1.36 -1.42 -26.74
CA SER A 48 2.07 -2.61 -27.21
C SER A 48 1.17 -3.62 -27.93
N ASN A 49 -0.12 -3.66 -27.59
CA ASN A 49 -1.11 -4.46 -28.29
C ASN A 49 -1.55 -3.86 -29.62
N ASP A 50 -1.60 -2.53 -29.71
CA ASP A 50 -2.02 -1.80 -30.92
C ASP A 50 -0.88 -1.69 -31.96
N HIS A 51 0.37 -1.87 -31.53
CA HIS A 51 1.48 -1.94 -32.46
C HIS A 51 1.53 -3.31 -33.14
N ASP A 52 0.64 -3.47 -34.09
CA ASP A 52 0.72 -4.56 -35.05
C ASP A 52 1.78 -4.18 -36.08
N ILE A 53 3.05 -4.29 -35.66
CA ILE A 53 4.17 -4.02 -36.54
C ILE A 53 4.26 -5.20 -37.50
N SER A 54 3.94 -4.95 -38.73
CA SER A 54 4.23 -5.88 -39.83
C SER A 54 5.74 -5.94 -40.04
N ASP A 55 6.42 -6.65 -39.16
CA ASP A 55 7.84 -6.88 -39.32
C ASP A 55 8.09 -8.17 -40.08
N THR A 56 8.99 -8.08 -41.03
CA THR A 56 9.16 -9.02 -42.12
C THR A 56 10.01 -10.24 -41.79
N SER A 57 10.66 -10.27 -40.62
CA SER A 57 11.48 -11.41 -40.21
C SER A 57 10.75 -12.34 -39.23
N PRO A 58 10.49 -13.60 -39.57
CA PRO A 58 9.84 -14.55 -38.66
C PRO A 58 10.60 -14.76 -37.36
N THR A 59 11.95 -14.78 -37.39
CA THR A 59 12.78 -14.95 -36.21
C THR A 59 12.69 -13.74 -35.29
N PHE A 60 12.75 -12.54 -35.87
CA PHE A 60 12.58 -11.29 -35.12
C PHE A 60 11.22 -11.19 -34.48
N LYS A 61 10.18 -11.60 -35.20
CA LYS A 61 8.81 -11.62 -34.71
C LYS A 61 8.66 -12.56 -33.51
N VAL A 62 9.25 -13.73 -33.54
CA VAL A 62 9.19 -14.70 -32.42
C VAL A 62 9.92 -14.14 -31.21
N LEU A 63 11.09 -13.51 -31.38
CA LEU A 63 11.84 -12.89 -30.29
C LEU A 63 11.09 -11.71 -29.71
N GLU A 64 10.50 -10.89 -30.57
CA GLU A 64 9.71 -9.71 -30.14
C GLU A 64 8.43 -10.15 -29.41
N GLU A 65 7.72 -11.15 -29.90
CA GLU A 65 6.55 -11.70 -29.24
C GLU A 65 6.90 -12.29 -27.87
N GLY A 66 8.03 -13.01 -27.77
CA GLY A 66 8.52 -13.55 -26.51
C GLY A 66 8.84 -12.45 -25.51
N TYR A 67 9.51 -11.38 -25.95
CA TYR A 67 9.82 -10.23 -25.12
C TYR A 67 8.55 -9.48 -24.69
N GLN A 68 7.58 -9.30 -25.58
CA GLN A 68 6.31 -8.67 -25.26
C GLN A 68 5.50 -9.46 -24.25
N VAL A 69 5.46 -10.79 -24.37
CA VAL A 69 4.77 -11.67 -23.42
C VAL A 69 5.40 -11.53 -22.02
N PHE A 70 6.73 -11.57 -21.96
CA PHE A 70 7.46 -11.40 -20.70
C PHE A 70 7.21 -10.02 -20.08
N SER A 71 7.27 -8.95 -20.88
CA SER A 71 6.96 -7.59 -20.42
C SER A 71 5.52 -7.44 -19.96
N LYS A 72 4.57 -8.09 -20.63
CA LYS A 72 3.16 -8.06 -20.25
C LYS A 72 2.94 -8.73 -18.91
N GLU A 73 3.55 -9.89 -18.67
CA GLU A 73 3.46 -10.59 -17.38
C GLU A 73 4.05 -9.74 -16.25
N GLU A 74 5.21 -9.16 -16.47
CA GLU A 74 5.86 -8.29 -15.50
C GLU A 74 5.04 -7.04 -15.22
N ASN A 75 4.55 -6.36 -16.25
CA ASN A 75 3.70 -5.17 -16.13
C ASN A 75 2.38 -5.52 -15.45
N SER A 76 1.83 -6.69 -15.71
CA SER A 76 0.61 -7.17 -15.06
C SER A 76 0.83 -7.35 -13.55
N LYS A 77 1.97 -7.87 -13.15
CA LYS A 77 2.34 -8.00 -11.73
C LYS A 77 2.49 -6.63 -11.07
N PHE A 78 3.16 -5.69 -11.72
CA PHE A 78 3.28 -4.32 -11.23
C PHE A 78 1.92 -3.64 -11.13
N ALA A 79 1.07 -3.80 -12.13
CA ALA A 79 -0.28 -3.23 -12.11
C ALA A 79 -1.11 -3.82 -10.97
N ALA A 80 -1.00 -5.12 -10.70
CA ALA A 80 -1.70 -5.76 -9.60
C ALA A 80 -1.22 -5.22 -8.23
N ARG A 81 0.09 -5.04 -8.05
CA ARG A 81 0.65 -4.45 -6.84
C ARG A 81 0.19 -3.00 -6.67
N GLN A 82 0.20 -2.24 -7.75
CA GLN A 82 -0.20 -0.84 -7.74
C GLN A 82 -1.68 -0.71 -7.40
N SER A 83 -2.52 -1.59 -7.94
CA SER A 83 -3.94 -1.61 -7.62
C SER A 83 -4.21 -1.92 -6.15
N LYS A 84 -3.45 -2.84 -5.56
CA LYS A 84 -3.54 -3.14 -4.12
C LYS A 84 -3.10 -1.96 -3.27
N PHE A 85 -2.04 -1.28 -3.69
CA PHE A 85 -1.54 -0.09 -3.01
C PHE A 85 -2.57 1.04 -3.04
N ILE A 86 -3.17 1.28 -4.21
CA ILE A 86 -4.24 2.28 -4.37
C ILE A 86 -5.41 1.97 -3.43
N LYS A 87 -5.84 0.72 -3.38
CA LYS A 87 -6.93 0.31 -2.51
C LYS A 87 -6.58 0.49 -1.03
N ALA A 88 -5.35 0.18 -0.65
CA ALA A 88 -4.87 0.40 0.71
C ALA A 88 -4.88 1.88 1.08
N LEU A 89 -4.50 2.78 0.16
CA LEU A 89 -4.55 4.22 0.35
C LEU A 89 -6.00 4.72 0.46
N GLU A 90 -6.89 4.23 -0.37
CA GLU A 90 -8.32 4.56 -0.30
C GLU A 90 -8.93 4.14 1.04
N ASN A 91 -8.60 2.94 1.51
CA ASN A 91 -9.03 2.46 2.82
C ASN A 91 -8.47 3.32 3.95
N ALA A 92 -7.24 3.83 3.80
CA ALA A 92 -6.65 4.76 4.76
C ALA A 92 -7.44 6.07 4.84
N LEU A 93 -7.91 6.59 3.71
CA LEU A 93 -8.78 7.77 3.69
C LEU A 93 -10.10 7.53 4.42
N ILE A 94 -10.69 6.35 4.26
CA ILE A 94 -11.91 5.97 4.97
C ILE A 94 -11.65 5.96 6.48
N ARG A 95 -10.52 5.43 6.93
CA ARG A 95 -10.17 5.44 8.35
C ARG A 95 -9.95 6.86 8.88
N ILE A 96 -9.43 7.76 8.08
CA ILE A 96 -9.32 9.18 8.46
C ILE A 96 -10.70 9.79 8.70
N GLU A 97 -11.64 9.53 7.82
CA GLU A 97 -13.04 10.00 7.99
C GLU A 97 -13.66 9.44 9.25
N ASN A 98 -13.42 8.19 9.56
CA ASN A 98 -13.92 7.50 10.74
C ASN A 98 -13.13 7.82 12.02
N LYS A 99 -12.05 8.61 11.93
CA LYS A 99 -11.17 8.96 13.05
C LYS A 99 -10.44 7.75 13.65
N THR A 100 -10.27 6.68 12.88
CA THR A 100 -9.58 5.46 13.30
C THR A 100 -8.20 5.29 12.66
N TYR A 101 -7.80 6.25 11.83
CA TYR A 101 -6.51 6.22 11.15
C TYR A 101 -5.35 6.29 12.14
N GLY A 102 -4.29 5.54 11.83
CA GLY A 102 -3.07 5.55 12.62
C GLY A 102 -3.13 4.75 13.91
N ILE A 103 -4.19 3.98 14.10
CA ILE A 103 -4.34 3.10 15.26
C ILE A 103 -3.99 1.66 14.82
N CYS A 104 -3.05 1.04 15.54
CA CYS A 104 -2.68 -0.34 15.26
C CYS A 104 -3.86 -1.27 15.55
N ARG A 105 -4.25 -2.05 14.57
CA ARG A 105 -5.41 -2.96 14.70
C ARG A 105 -5.18 -4.12 15.69
N VAL A 106 -3.91 -4.40 16.02
CA VAL A 106 -3.54 -5.49 16.94
C VAL A 106 -3.39 -4.98 18.36
N THR A 107 -2.63 -3.89 18.55
CA THR A 107 -2.31 -3.36 19.88
C THR A 107 -3.26 -2.28 20.35
N GLY A 108 -4.02 -1.67 19.45
CA GLY A 108 -4.86 -0.51 19.76
C GLY A 108 -4.09 0.78 20.05
N LYS A 109 -2.78 0.74 19.96
CA LYS A 109 -1.92 1.91 20.19
C LYS A 109 -1.72 2.70 18.92
N LEU A 110 -1.37 3.98 19.05
CA LEU A 110 -1.06 4.81 17.90
C LEU A 110 0.21 4.34 17.22
N ILE A 111 0.16 4.26 15.90
CA ILE A 111 1.33 4.02 15.06
C ILE A 111 2.13 5.32 15.02
N PRO A 112 3.48 5.28 15.20
CA PRO A 112 4.30 6.50 15.17
C PRO A 112 4.14 7.28 13.87
N LYS A 113 4.14 8.60 13.96
CA LYS A 113 4.02 9.49 12.80
C LYS A 113 5.08 9.23 11.74
N ASP A 114 6.31 8.97 12.16
CA ASP A 114 7.42 8.71 11.25
C ASP A 114 7.14 7.49 10.36
N ARG A 115 6.57 6.44 10.94
CA ARG A 115 6.16 5.28 10.18
C ARG A 115 5.02 5.59 9.22
N LEU A 116 4.04 6.38 9.65
CA LEU A 116 2.91 6.78 8.82
C LEU A 116 3.32 7.69 7.67
N ARG A 117 4.36 8.48 7.84
CA ARG A 117 4.89 9.30 6.74
C ARG A 117 5.54 8.45 5.66
N ILE A 118 6.20 7.36 6.05
CA ILE A 118 6.85 6.43 5.12
C ILE A 118 5.83 5.45 4.54
N VAL A 119 4.96 4.91 5.39
CA VAL A 119 3.93 3.93 5.03
C VAL A 119 2.57 4.45 5.46
N PRO A 120 1.97 5.37 4.70
CA PRO A 120 0.71 6.02 5.11
C PRO A 120 -0.47 5.07 5.25
N HIS A 121 -0.45 3.96 4.57
CA HIS A 121 -1.51 2.94 4.62
C HIS A 121 -1.28 1.88 5.71
N ALA A 122 -0.29 2.08 6.59
CA ALA A 122 0.02 1.12 7.64
C ALA A 122 -1.15 0.94 8.60
N THR A 123 -1.47 -0.30 8.93
CA THR A 123 -2.49 -0.67 9.90
C THR A 123 -1.90 -1.35 11.13
N LEU A 124 -0.61 -1.60 11.10
CA LEU A 124 0.13 -2.28 12.15
C LEU A 124 1.34 -1.45 12.57
N SER A 125 1.61 -1.42 13.87
CA SER A 125 2.88 -0.91 14.37
C SER A 125 4.03 -1.85 13.96
N ILE A 126 5.27 -1.36 14.03
CA ILE A 126 6.44 -2.18 13.72
C ILE A 126 6.49 -3.42 14.62
N GLU A 127 6.18 -3.25 15.89
CA GLU A 127 6.16 -4.33 16.87
C GLU A 127 5.13 -5.40 16.50
N ALA A 128 3.91 -4.99 16.16
CA ALA A 128 2.85 -5.90 15.75
C ALA A 128 3.20 -6.62 14.45
N LYS A 129 3.82 -5.91 13.50
CA LYS A 129 4.24 -6.51 12.24
C LYS A 129 5.35 -7.55 12.45
N ARG A 130 6.29 -7.30 13.35
CA ARG A 130 7.34 -8.26 13.69
C ARG A 130 6.76 -9.54 14.29
N VAL A 131 5.78 -9.41 15.17
CA VAL A 131 5.11 -10.56 15.77
C VAL A 131 4.38 -11.39 14.71
N GLN A 132 3.72 -10.76 13.76
CA GLN A 132 3.05 -11.46 12.66
C GLN A 132 4.03 -12.11 11.68
N ALA A 133 5.21 -11.53 11.50
CA ALA A 133 6.24 -12.07 10.61
C ALA A 133 6.92 -13.31 11.19
N VAL A 134 6.86 -13.52 12.51
CA VAL A 134 7.38 -14.72 13.14
C VAL A 134 6.39 -15.86 12.89
N PRO A 135 6.83 -16.97 12.21
CA PRO A 135 5.93 -18.08 12.01
C PRO A 135 5.51 -18.65 13.38
N VAL A 136 4.20 -18.69 13.58
CA VAL A 136 3.65 -19.31 14.78
C VAL A 136 3.97 -20.80 14.70
N ALA A 137 4.73 -21.30 15.69
CA ALA A 137 4.99 -22.72 15.77
C ALA A 137 3.65 -23.47 15.79
N PRO A 138 3.48 -24.53 14.99
CA PRO A 138 2.25 -25.29 15.04
C PRO A 138 2.04 -25.82 16.46
N PRO A 139 0.80 -25.87 16.95
CA PRO A 139 0.54 -26.41 18.28
C PRO A 139 1.09 -27.82 18.37
N PRO A 140 1.68 -28.19 19.52
CA PRO A 140 2.22 -29.52 19.69
C PRO A 140 1.12 -30.54 19.40
N GLN A 141 1.38 -31.37 18.40
CA GLN A 141 0.48 -32.45 18.09
C GLN A 141 0.51 -33.43 19.29
N THR A 142 -0.55 -33.44 20.04
CA THR A 142 -0.73 -34.48 21.04
C THR A 142 -0.95 -35.79 20.29
N ASN A 143 0.10 -36.55 20.16
CA ASN A 143 -0.03 -37.94 19.74
C ASN A 143 -0.73 -38.70 20.84
N LEU A 144 -1.99 -38.88 20.62
CA LEU A 144 -2.72 -39.88 21.41
C LEU A 144 -2.55 -41.23 20.75
#